data_4a2f6a7be0c771144d084ea0b771838e
#
_entry.id   4a2f6a7be0c771144d084ea0b771838e
#
_cell.length_a   1.000
_cell.length_b   1.000
_cell.length_c   1.000
_cell.angle_alpha   90.00
_cell.angle_beta   90.00
_cell.angle_gamma   90.00
#
_symmetry.space_group_name_H-M   'P 1'
#
loop_
_entity.id
_entity.type
_entity.pdbx_description
1 polymer ?
#
loop_
_entity_poly.entity_id
_entity_poly.type
_entity_poly.pdbx_seq_one_letter_code
_entity_poly.pdbx_strand_id
1 'polypeptide(L)'
;MAKHDSIPVSSGKLPLFAPFAVPKIGNMATAWHEILHLGTKQRHSAGSIVKVEGETCFDLFYIDEGKVHVVFDTIDGRMRSVVSFEAGSIFNLAPAATRREASGQYRCMTDAVIWQIPGKVLHDAVFAARYPNLMLSVIELLGTLVLTYHTYLTDMLMDDFVTRFSRFLISLSLERGSDEFPLGMTQEQL
;
A
#
# COMPACT_ATOMS: atom_id res chain seq x y z
N MET A 1 18.63 -7.30 -34.55
CA MET A 1 17.30 -6.73 -34.21
C MET A 1 16.73 -7.56 -33.06
N ALA A 2 16.99 -7.15 -31.83
CA ALA A 2 16.45 -7.81 -30.65
C ALA A 2 15.01 -7.32 -30.43
N LYS A 3 14.05 -8.25 -30.37
CA LYS A 3 12.69 -7.95 -29.95
C LYS A 3 12.73 -7.55 -28.49
N HIS A 4 12.36 -6.31 -28.22
CA HIS A 4 11.98 -5.87 -26.89
C HIS A 4 10.67 -6.59 -26.54
N ASP A 5 10.74 -7.65 -25.76
CA ASP A 5 9.58 -8.19 -25.08
C ASP A 5 9.15 -7.13 -24.04
N SER A 6 8.14 -6.36 -24.41
CA SER A 6 7.46 -5.45 -23.50
C SER A 6 6.82 -6.27 -22.40
N ILE A 7 7.33 -6.13 -21.18
CA ILE A 7 6.66 -6.59 -19.95
C ILE A 7 5.24 -6.03 -20.00
N PRO A 8 4.19 -6.83 -19.92
CA PRO A 8 2.84 -6.31 -19.82
C PRO A 8 2.72 -5.55 -18.50
N VAL A 9 2.84 -4.24 -18.55
CA VAL A 9 2.37 -3.37 -17.48
C VAL A 9 0.87 -3.61 -17.43
N SER A 10 0.43 -4.42 -16.46
CA SER A 10 -0.98 -4.52 -16.14
C SER A 10 -1.42 -3.11 -15.79
N SER A 11 -2.16 -2.48 -16.67
CA SER A 11 -2.74 -1.16 -16.47
C SER A 11 -3.90 -1.26 -15.48
N GLY A 12 -3.63 -1.71 -14.28
CA GLY A 12 -4.56 -1.65 -13.16
C GLY A 12 -4.77 -0.20 -12.77
N LYS A 13 -5.61 0.50 -13.51
CA LYS A 13 -6.08 1.82 -13.09
C LYS A 13 -6.88 1.64 -11.81
N LEU A 14 -6.35 2.14 -10.72
CA LEU A 14 -6.96 2.08 -9.41
C LEU A 14 -8.24 2.93 -9.37
N PRO A 15 -9.34 2.39 -8.84
CA PRO A 15 -10.57 3.14 -8.73
C PRO A 15 -10.45 4.26 -7.69
N LEU A 16 -10.91 5.42 -8.03
CA LEU A 16 -10.92 6.62 -7.20
C LEU A 16 -11.84 6.52 -5.98
N PHE A 17 -12.70 5.52 -5.97
CA PHE A 17 -13.70 5.27 -4.93
C PHE A 17 -13.29 4.18 -3.95
N ALA A 18 -12.20 3.47 -4.25
CA ALA A 18 -11.58 2.54 -3.31
C ALA A 18 -10.28 3.15 -2.79
N PRO A 19 -9.83 2.77 -1.60
CA PRO A 19 -8.50 3.13 -1.13
C PRO A 19 -7.46 2.71 -2.16
N PHE A 20 -6.48 3.58 -2.37
CA PHE A 20 -5.34 3.27 -3.23
C PHE A 20 -4.65 1.98 -2.75
N ALA A 21 -4.66 0.93 -3.57
CA ALA A 21 -4.04 -0.33 -3.23
C ALA A 21 -2.52 -0.27 -3.48
N VAL A 22 -1.74 -0.46 -2.43
CA VAL A 22 -0.29 -0.52 -2.54
C VAL A 22 0.11 -1.86 -3.14
N PRO A 23 1.00 -1.89 -4.15
CA PRO A 23 1.49 -3.12 -4.71
C PRO A 23 2.10 -4.05 -3.66
N LYS A 24 1.86 -5.35 -3.79
CA LYS A 24 2.53 -6.37 -2.98
C LYS A 24 3.98 -6.48 -3.39
N ILE A 25 4.83 -6.88 -2.45
CA ILE A 25 6.27 -7.06 -2.73
C ILE A 25 6.57 -8.21 -3.71
N GLY A 26 5.59 -9.08 -4.01
CA GLY A 26 5.68 -10.08 -5.07
C GLY A 26 6.96 -10.93 -5.00
N ASN A 27 7.74 -10.94 -6.07
CA ASN A 27 8.98 -11.70 -6.18
C ASN A 27 10.08 -11.26 -5.20
N MET A 28 9.94 -10.10 -4.55
CA MET A 28 10.88 -9.59 -3.55
C MET A 28 10.59 -10.09 -2.13
N ALA A 29 9.52 -10.87 -1.93
CA ALA A 29 9.11 -11.38 -0.62
C ALA A 29 10.27 -12.12 0.11
N THR A 30 11.09 -12.88 -0.62
CA THR A 30 12.23 -13.62 -0.05
C THR A 30 13.19 -12.69 0.70
N ALA A 31 13.58 -11.55 0.09
CA ALA A 31 14.49 -10.60 0.70
C ALA A 31 13.92 -10.00 1.99
N TRP A 32 12.63 -9.75 2.05
CA TRP A 32 11.95 -9.27 3.25
C TRP A 32 11.81 -10.34 4.33
N HIS A 33 11.54 -11.59 3.94
CA HIS A 33 11.45 -12.70 4.87
C HIS A 33 12.79 -12.98 5.58
N GLU A 34 13.92 -12.75 4.91
CA GLU A 34 15.25 -12.89 5.52
C GLU A 34 15.45 -12.01 6.74
N ILE A 35 14.78 -10.84 6.82
CA ILE A 35 14.94 -9.88 7.90
C ILE A 35 13.80 -9.87 8.92
N LEU A 36 12.76 -10.68 8.76
CA LEU A 36 11.65 -10.74 9.72
C LEU A 36 12.13 -11.09 11.14
N HIS A 37 13.20 -11.88 11.26
CA HIS A 37 13.80 -12.22 12.55
C HIS A 37 14.33 -11.01 13.35
N LEU A 38 14.51 -9.85 12.71
CA LEU A 38 14.91 -8.59 13.35
C LEU A 38 13.71 -7.83 13.92
N GLY A 39 12.51 -8.23 13.56
CA GLY A 39 11.26 -7.62 13.97
C GLY A 39 10.52 -8.39 15.04
N THR A 40 9.41 -7.81 15.46
CA THR A 40 8.47 -8.42 16.41
C THR A 40 7.15 -8.71 15.69
N LYS A 41 6.68 -9.95 15.79
CA LYS A 41 5.39 -10.38 15.24
C LYS A 41 4.27 -10.03 16.21
N GLN A 42 3.25 -9.34 15.73
CA GLN A 42 2.11 -8.88 16.53
C GLN A 42 0.79 -9.29 15.86
N ARG A 43 -0.22 -9.58 16.69
CA ARG A 43 -1.60 -9.81 16.24
C ARG A 43 -2.45 -8.60 16.59
N HIS A 44 -3.23 -8.17 15.63
CA HIS A 44 -4.12 -7.02 15.74
C HIS A 44 -5.54 -7.44 15.39
N SER A 45 -6.51 -7.03 16.19
CA SER A 45 -7.92 -7.25 15.88
C SER A 45 -8.43 -6.25 14.84
N ALA A 46 -9.46 -6.62 14.10
CA ALA A 46 -10.17 -5.71 13.21
C ALA A 46 -10.57 -4.42 13.95
N GLY A 47 -10.38 -3.26 13.31
CA GLY A 47 -10.64 -1.93 13.87
C GLY A 47 -9.52 -1.37 14.75
N SER A 48 -8.52 -2.17 15.17
CA SER A 48 -7.39 -1.64 15.97
C SER A 48 -6.49 -0.71 15.15
N ILE A 49 -5.84 0.20 15.87
CA ILE A 49 -4.89 1.16 15.30
C ILE A 49 -3.49 0.61 15.47
N VAL A 50 -2.75 0.51 14.37
CA VAL A 50 -1.33 0.11 14.38
C VAL A 50 -0.43 1.31 14.62
N LYS A 51 -0.79 2.46 14.04
CA LYS A 51 -0.05 3.72 14.16
C LYS A 51 -1.01 4.90 14.14
N VAL A 52 -0.84 5.82 15.08
CA VAL A 52 -1.63 7.06 15.17
C VAL A 52 -0.99 8.15 14.30
N GLU A 53 -1.81 9.05 13.77
CA GLU A 53 -1.33 10.25 13.09
C GLU A 53 -0.45 11.11 14.00
N GLY A 54 0.63 11.67 13.46
CA GLY A 54 1.61 12.47 14.21
C GLY A 54 2.54 11.67 15.12
N GLU A 55 2.39 10.36 15.20
CA GLU A 55 3.30 9.51 15.97
C GLU A 55 4.66 9.41 15.27
N THR A 56 5.72 9.69 16.02
CA THR A 56 7.11 9.56 15.57
C THR A 56 7.53 8.10 15.60
N CYS A 57 7.03 7.32 14.65
CA CYS A 57 7.39 5.92 14.46
C CYS A 57 7.96 5.72 13.05
N PHE A 58 9.22 5.35 12.97
CA PHE A 58 9.93 5.10 11.70
C PHE A 58 10.19 3.63 11.45
N ASP A 59 9.49 2.72 12.13
CA ASP A 59 9.59 1.30 11.89
C ASP A 59 8.85 0.91 10.60
N LEU A 60 9.30 -0.17 10.01
CA LEU A 60 8.68 -0.82 8.87
C LEU A 60 7.66 -1.84 9.36
N PHE A 61 6.59 -2.01 8.62
CA PHE A 61 5.57 -2.99 8.94
C PHE A 61 5.31 -3.89 7.74
N TYR A 62 5.54 -5.19 7.91
CA TYR A 62 5.18 -6.21 6.92
C TYR A 62 3.89 -6.90 7.34
N ILE A 63 2.93 -6.99 6.43
CA ILE A 63 1.65 -7.68 6.67
C ILE A 63 1.78 -9.14 6.25
N ASP A 64 1.73 -10.03 7.22
CA ASP A 64 1.71 -11.47 7.00
C ASP A 64 0.29 -11.94 6.66
N GLU A 65 -0.70 -11.44 7.41
CA GLU A 65 -2.13 -11.74 7.23
C GLU A 65 -2.96 -10.47 7.45
N GLY A 66 -4.09 -10.37 6.75
CA GLY A 66 -5.06 -9.30 6.94
C GLY A 66 -4.90 -8.09 6.02
N LYS A 67 -5.58 -7.00 6.40
CA LYS A 67 -5.66 -5.76 5.62
C LYS A 67 -5.57 -4.55 6.55
N VAL A 68 -4.74 -3.58 6.16
CA VAL A 68 -4.52 -2.30 6.86
C VAL A 68 -4.81 -1.14 5.91
N HIS A 69 -5.55 -0.14 6.37
CA HIS A 69 -5.79 1.09 5.62
C HIS A 69 -5.12 2.29 6.30
N VAL A 70 -4.69 3.25 5.50
CA VAL A 70 -4.46 4.62 5.97
C VAL A 70 -5.79 5.34 5.93
N VAL A 71 -6.22 5.81 7.08
CA VAL A 71 -7.46 6.54 7.24
C VAL A 71 -7.19 7.97 7.71
N PHE A 72 -8.00 8.89 7.27
CA PHE A 72 -7.99 10.30 7.68
C PHE A 72 -9.34 10.66 8.25
N ASP A 73 -9.34 11.44 9.31
CA ASP A 73 -10.55 12.07 9.82
C ASP A 73 -10.88 13.27 8.94
N THR A 74 -12.12 13.32 8.47
CA THR A 74 -12.63 14.47 7.72
C THR A 74 -13.19 15.53 8.68
N ILE A 75 -13.32 16.77 8.21
CA ILE A 75 -13.80 17.90 9.01
C ILE A 75 -15.19 17.66 9.61
N ASP A 76 -16.02 16.86 8.94
CA ASP A 76 -17.36 16.45 9.39
C ASP A 76 -17.34 15.22 10.32
N GLY A 77 -16.16 14.79 10.78
CA GLY A 77 -15.99 13.70 11.73
C GLY A 77 -16.14 12.28 11.13
N ARG A 78 -16.14 12.17 9.81
CA ARG A 78 -16.11 10.85 9.12
C ARG A 78 -14.69 10.42 8.91
N MET A 79 -14.47 9.12 8.85
CA MET A 79 -13.20 8.53 8.43
C MET A 79 -13.22 8.20 6.94
N ARG A 80 -12.16 8.58 6.23
CA ARG A 80 -11.96 8.20 4.83
C ARG A 80 -10.72 7.33 4.68
N SER A 81 -10.88 6.15 4.11
CA SER A 81 -9.76 5.30 3.71
C SER A 81 -9.16 5.82 2.40
N VAL A 82 -7.84 6.09 2.41
CA VAL A 82 -7.14 6.64 1.24
C VAL A 82 -6.18 5.61 0.64
N VAL A 83 -5.53 4.80 1.48
CA VAL A 83 -4.55 3.79 1.04
C VAL A 83 -4.89 2.44 1.65
N SER A 84 -4.77 1.37 0.87
CA SER A 84 -4.99 -0.02 1.30
C SER A 84 -3.72 -0.83 1.14
N PHE A 85 -3.38 -1.58 2.19
CA PHE A 85 -2.30 -2.56 2.23
C PHE A 85 -2.89 -3.93 2.57
N GLU A 86 -2.48 -4.95 1.85
CA GLU A 86 -2.91 -6.33 2.05
C GLU A 86 -1.74 -7.23 2.45
N ALA A 87 -2.02 -8.47 2.83
CA ALA A 87 -1.00 -9.48 3.08
C ALA A 87 0.03 -9.54 1.95
N GLY A 88 1.31 -9.56 2.30
CA GLY A 88 2.44 -9.45 1.37
C GLY A 88 2.79 -8.01 1.00
N SER A 89 2.29 -7.00 1.70
CA SER A 89 2.68 -5.59 1.52
C SER A 89 3.55 -5.10 2.68
N ILE A 90 4.35 -4.07 2.39
CA ILE A 90 5.10 -3.28 3.39
C ILE A 90 4.46 -1.90 3.50
N PHE A 91 4.24 -1.43 4.70
CA PHE A 91 3.80 -0.06 4.93
C PHE A 91 4.75 0.72 5.85
N ASN A 92 4.52 2.02 5.95
CA ASN A 92 5.38 2.99 6.62
C ASN A 92 6.81 3.10 6.01
N LEU A 93 6.99 2.66 4.75
CA LEU A 93 8.31 2.63 4.10
C LEU A 93 8.90 4.03 3.88
N ALA A 94 8.09 4.98 3.39
CA ALA A 94 8.54 6.35 3.15
C ALA A 94 8.93 7.07 4.47
N PRO A 95 8.12 7.02 5.55
CA PRO A 95 8.53 7.51 6.87
C PRO A 95 9.81 6.87 7.39
N ALA A 96 9.97 5.55 7.28
CA ALA A 96 11.18 4.85 7.70
C ALA A 96 12.42 5.31 6.91
N ALA A 97 12.29 5.45 5.59
CA ALA A 97 13.40 5.86 4.71
C ALA A 97 13.77 7.34 4.86
N THR A 98 12.79 8.24 5.11
CA THR A 98 13.02 9.69 5.16
C THR A 98 13.16 10.26 6.57
N ARG A 99 12.78 9.48 7.60
CA ARG A 99 12.65 9.93 8.99
C ARG A 99 11.70 11.12 9.14
N ARG A 100 10.64 11.15 8.33
CA ARG A 100 9.57 12.13 8.40
C ARG A 100 8.30 11.45 8.88
N GLU A 101 7.49 12.17 9.60
CA GLU A 101 6.19 11.67 10.05
C GLU A 101 5.28 11.37 8.86
N ALA A 102 4.49 10.30 8.97
CA ALA A 102 3.42 10.02 8.03
C ALA A 102 2.16 10.73 8.48
N SER A 103 1.42 11.28 7.54
CA SER A 103 0.06 11.73 7.74
C SER A 103 -0.91 10.54 7.73
N GLY A 104 -1.98 10.66 8.51
CA GLY A 104 -3.04 9.66 8.61
C GLY A 104 -2.76 8.55 9.62
N GLN A 105 -3.81 7.84 9.95
CA GLN A 105 -3.82 6.76 10.93
C GLN A 105 -3.81 5.41 10.21
N TYR A 106 -3.00 4.46 10.67
CA TYR A 106 -2.98 3.09 10.15
C TYR A 106 -3.92 2.21 10.97
N ARG A 107 -4.99 1.72 10.34
CA ARG A 107 -6.05 0.92 10.99
C ARG A 107 -6.21 -0.44 10.33
N CYS A 108 -6.32 -1.49 11.13
CA CYS A 108 -6.64 -2.83 10.67
C CYS A 108 -8.12 -2.90 10.23
N MET A 109 -8.36 -3.29 9.00
CA MET A 109 -9.72 -3.49 8.46
C MET A 109 -10.23 -4.89 8.73
N THR A 110 -9.34 -5.84 8.93
CA THR A 110 -9.58 -7.22 9.34
C THR A 110 -8.67 -7.56 10.51
N ASP A 111 -8.84 -8.72 11.13
CA ASP A 111 -7.79 -9.29 11.96
C ASP A 111 -6.52 -9.40 11.11
N ALA A 112 -5.39 -9.04 11.71
CA ALA A 112 -4.13 -8.94 11.00
C ALA A 112 -2.96 -9.49 11.81
N VAL A 113 -1.98 -10.04 11.09
CA VAL A 113 -0.68 -10.44 11.64
C VAL A 113 0.38 -9.58 10.98
N ILE A 114 1.09 -8.79 11.79
CA ILE A 114 2.01 -7.76 11.31
C ILE A 114 3.38 -7.94 11.99
N TRP A 115 4.44 -7.84 11.19
CA TRP A 115 5.80 -7.76 11.69
C TRP A 115 6.24 -6.30 11.74
N GLN A 116 6.63 -5.83 12.92
CA GLN A 116 7.23 -4.52 13.14
C GLN A 116 8.75 -4.67 13.11
N ILE A 117 9.40 -4.07 12.14
CA ILE A 117 10.85 -4.16 11.89
C ILE A 117 11.48 -2.79 12.15
N PRO A 118 12.54 -2.70 12.98
CA PRO A 118 13.18 -1.42 13.26
C PRO A 118 13.66 -0.71 12.00
N GLY A 119 13.09 0.46 11.67
CA GLY A 119 13.41 1.19 10.43
C GLY A 119 14.83 1.74 10.37
N LYS A 120 15.55 1.78 11.51
CA LYS A 120 16.97 2.14 11.57
C LYS A 120 17.86 1.27 10.65
N VAL A 121 17.41 0.04 10.32
CA VAL A 121 18.15 -0.87 9.42
C VAL A 121 18.34 -0.27 8.02
N LEU A 122 17.41 0.57 7.55
CA LEU A 122 17.53 1.23 6.25
C LEU A 122 18.65 2.30 6.21
N HIS A 123 19.16 2.70 7.36
CA HIS A 123 20.19 3.73 7.50
C HIS A 123 21.53 3.18 7.96
N ASP A 124 21.66 1.85 8.00
CA ASP A 124 22.88 1.16 8.42
C ASP A 124 23.63 0.64 7.17
N ALA A 125 24.81 1.20 6.91
CA ALA A 125 25.63 0.82 5.78
C ALA A 125 26.10 -0.65 5.83
N VAL A 126 26.35 -1.20 7.02
CA VAL A 126 26.76 -2.60 7.21
C VAL A 126 25.57 -3.50 6.87
N PHE A 127 24.38 -3.14 7.34
CA PHE A 127 23.15 -3.84 7.01
C PHE A 127 22.87 -3.79 5.49
N ALA A 128 22.98 -2.61 4.87
CA ALA A 128 22.77 -2.45 3.43
C ALA A 128 23.75 -3.31 2.60
N ALA A 129 25.02 -3.39 3.01
CA ALA A 129 26.00 -4.25 2.36
C ALA A 129 25.71 -5.74 2.54
N ARG A 130 25.11 -6.12 3.67
CA ARG A 130 24.73 -7.52 3.96
C ARG A 130 23.47 -7.96 3.20
N TYR A 131 22.53 -7.04 2.97
CA TYR A 131 21.24 -7.32 2.34
C TYR A 131 21.01 -6.45 1.09
N PRO A 132 21.86 -6.54 0.05
CA PRO A 132 21.77 -5.67 -1.12
C PRO A 132 20.46 -5.87 -1.90
N ASN A 133 19.95 -7.10 -1.99
CA ASN A 133 18.67 -7.38 -2.65
C ASN A 133 17.48 -6.73 -1.94
N LEU A 134 17.55 -6.61 -0.61
CA LEU A 134 16.56 -5.88 0.16
C LEU A 134 16.60 -4.38 -0.19
N MET A 135 17.79 -3.79 -0.27
CA MET A 135 17.94 -2.37 -0.65
C MET A 135 17.41 -2.10 -2.05
N LEU A 136 17.67 -3.01 -3.01
CA LEU A 136 17.09 -2.92 -4.35
C LEU A 136 15.56 -3.01 -4.31
N SER A 137 14.99 -3.91 -3.51
CA SER A 137 13.54 -4.02 -3.35
C SER A 137 12.91 -2.76 -2.73
N VAL A 138 13.60 -2.10 -1.79
CA VAL A 138 13.15 -0.82 -1.23
C VAL A 138 13.08 0.26 -2.32
N ILE A 139 14.11 0.37 -3.16
CA ILE A 139 14.16 1.33 -4.27
C ILE A 139 13.02 1.04 -5.27
N GLU A 140 12.83 -0.22 -5.63
CA GLU A 140 11.78 -0.65 -6.57
C GLU A 140 10.38 -0.37 -6.02
N LEU A 141 10.12 -0.68 -4.74
CA LEU A 141 8.86 -0.36 -4.09
C LEU A 141 8.59 1.15 -4.03
N LEU A 142 9.58 1.95 -3.64
CA LEU A 142 9.44 3.40 -3.61
C LEU A 142 9.20 3.96 -5.01
N GLY A 143 9.94 3.49 -6.02
CA GLY A 143 9.74 3.87 -7.42
C GLY A 143 8.33 3.51 -7.92
N THR A 144 7.88 2.29 -7.62
CA THR A 144 6.53 1.83 -7.98
C THR A 144 5.46 2.69 -7.29
N LEU A 145 5.63 3.01 -6.01
CA LEU A 145 4.72 3.90 -5.28
C LEU A 145 4.65 5.28 -5.93
N VAL A 146 5.80 5.88 -6.27
CA VAL A 146 5.85 7.20 -6.92
C VAL A 146 5.10 7.18 -8.26
N LEU A 147 5.35 6.19 -9.12
CA LEU A 147 4.67 6.05 -10.40
C LEU A 147 3.17 5.85 -10.23
N THR A 148 2.77 5.02 -9.26
CA THR A 148 1.36 4.75 -9.00
C THR A 148 0.64 6.00 -8.44
N TYR A 149 1.27 6.73 -7.52
CA TYR A 149 0.72 8.02 -7.05
C TYR A 149 0.65 9.07 -8.15
N HIS A 150 1.65 9.12 -9.04
CA HIS A 150 1.61 10.02 -10.20
C HIS A 150 0.42 9.72 -11.11
N THR A 151 0.19 8.44 -11.44
CA THR A 151 -0.97 8.03 -12.23
C THR A 151 -2.28 8.40 -11.54
N TYR A 152 -2.39 8.10 -10.23
CA TYR A 152 -3.57 8.45 -9.44
C TYR A 152 -3.86 9.95 -9.43
N LEU A 153 -2.84 10.79 -9.21
CA LEU A 153 -3.00 12.24 -9.23
C LEU A 153 -3.38 12.76 -10.63
N THR A 154 -2.80 12.18 -11.68
CA THR A 154 -3.14 12.55 -13.07
C THR A 154 -4.59 12.22 -13.37
N ASP A 155 -5.05 11.04 -13.01
CA ASP A 155 -6.46 10.65 -13.19
C ASP A 155 -7.41 11.57 -12.38
N MET A 156 -6.99 11.99 -11.17
CA MET A 156 -7.77 12.94 -10.35
C MET A 156 -7.88 14.32 -10.97
N LEU A 157 -6.82 14.79 -11.62
CA LEU A 157 -6.76 16.15 -12.18
C LEU A 157 -7.38 16.22 -13.58
N MET A 158 -7.29 15.15 -14.38
CA MET A 158 -7.66 15.17 -15.79
C MET A 158 -9.05 14.59 -16.06
N ASP A 159 -9.53 13.68 -15.24
CA ASP A 159 -10.79 13.00 -15.45
C ASP A 159 -11.89 13.59 -14.56
N ASP A 160 -13.09 13.78 -15.12
CA ASP A 160 -14.27 14.11 -14.33
C ASP A 160 -14.79 12.89 -13.55
N PHE A 161 -15.76 13.12 -12.65
CA PHE A 161 -16.36 12.07 -11.83
C PHE A 161 -16.91 10.91 -12.67
N VAL A 162 -17.64 11.22 -13.75
CA VAL A 162 -18.31 10.20 -14.56
C VAL A 162 -17.28 9.29 -15.24
N THR A 163 -16.23 9.88 -15.80
CA THR A 163 -15.13 9.13 -16.44
C THR A 163 -14.44 8.21 -15.46
N ARG A 164 -14.11 8.71 -14.26
CA ARG A 164 -13.45 7.92 -13.22
C ARG A 164 -14.35 6.78 -12.74
N PHE A 165 -15.63 7.05 -12.49
CA PHE A 165 -16.59 6.05 -12.04
C PHE A 165 -16.82 4.97 -13.10
N SER A 166 -16.94 5.36 -14.36
CA SER A 166 -17.07 4.41 -15.47
C SER A 166 -15.86 3.47 -15.57
N ARG A 167 -14.64 4.01 -15.46
CA ARG A 167 -13.41 3.19 -15.44
C ARG A 167 -13.37 2.24 -14.26
N PHE A 168 -13.83 2.67 -13.09
CA PHE A 168 -13.95 1.83 -11.92
C PHE A 168 -14.89 0.64 -12.17
N LEU A 169 -16.08 0.89 -12.70
CA LEU A 169 -17.03 -0.17 -13.02
C LEU A 169 -16.46 -1.16 -14.06
N ILE A 170 -15.81 -0.65 -15.11
CA ILE A 170 -15.16 -1.48 -16.12
C ILE A 170 -14.05 -2.35 -15.50
N SER A 171 -13.21 -1.79 -14.63
CA SER A 171 -12.15 -2.58 -13.99
C SER A 171 -12.72 -3.67 -13.08
N LEU A 172 -13.80 -3.40 -12.33
CA LEU A 172 -14.49 -4.42 -11.53
C LEU A 172 -15.14 -5.50 -12.38
N SER A 173 -15.78 -5.14 -13.51
CA SER A 173 -16.34 -6.09 -14.45
C SER A 173 -15.28 -7.03 -14.99
N LEU A 174 -14.14 -6.50 -15.41
CA LEU A 174 -13.01 -7.29 -15.91
C LEU A 174 -12.39 -8.19 -14.83
N GLU A 175 -12.23 -7.69 -13.61
CA GLU A 175 -11.68 -8.46 -12.49
C GLU A 175 -12.60 -9.62 -12.10
N ARG A 176 -13.90 -9.39 -12.11
CA ARG A 176 -14.91 -10.39 -11.70
C ARG A 176 -15.39 -11.27 -12.85
N GLY A 177 -15.03 -10.93 -14.08
CA GLY A 177 -15.48 -11.65 -15.28
C GLY A 177 -16.99 -11.61 -15.50
N SER A 178 -17.66 -10.55 -15.00
CA SER A 178 -19.12 -10.37 -15.08
C SER A 178 -19.48 -8.90 -15.18
N ASP A 179 -20.49 -8.59 -15.97
CA ASP A 179 -21.05 -7.24 -16.09
C ASP A 179 -22.12 -6.95 -15.00
N GLU A 180 -22.52 -7.99 -14.26
CA GLU A 180 -23.43 -7.89 -13.13
C GLU A 180 -22.73 -8.33 -11.85
N PHE A 181 -22.56 -7.39 -10.90
CA PHE A 181 -21.93 -7.65 -9.61
C PHE A 181 -22.40 -6.67 -8.53
N PRO A 182 -22.49 -7.11 -7.26
CA PRO A 182 -22.72 -6.19 -6.16
C PRO A 182 -21.49 -5.30 -5.98
N LEU A 183 -21.68 -3.99 -5.92
CA LEU A 183 -20.58 -3.03 -5.68
C LEU A 183 -19.92 -3.24 -4.32
N GLY A 184 -20.68 -3.76 -3.32
CA GLY A 184 -20.17 -3.94 -1.96
C GLY A 184 -19.85 -2.63 -1.24
N MET A 185 -20.33 -1.52 -1.78
CA MET A 185 -20.13 -0.16 -1.28
C MET A 185 -21.48 0.53 -1.11
N THR A 186 -21.59 1.39 -0.10
CA THR A 186 -22.75 2.28 0.04
C THR A 186 -22.59 3.49 -0.89
N GLN A 187 -23.70 4.19 -1.14
CA GLN A 187 -23.69 5.42 -1.93
C GLN A 187 -22.81 6.52 -1.30
N GLU A 188 -22.62 6.49 0.03
CA GLU A 188 -21.74 7.41 0.76
C GLU A 188 -20.25 7.04 0.63
N GLN A 189 -19.94 5.81 0.22
CA GLN A 189 -18.59 5.33 -0.02
C GLN A 189 -18.14 5.53 -1.47
N LEU A 190 -19.05 5.90 -2.36
CA LEU A 190 -18.84 6.32 -3.73
C LEU A 190 -18.57 7.82 -3.80
#